data_3e4bf71637adadac02bab680248f15c3
#
_entry.id   3e4bf71637adadac02bab680248f15c3
#
_cell.length_a   1.000
_cell.length_b   1.000
_cell.length_c   1.000
_cell.angle_alpha   90.00
_cell.angle_beta   90.00
_cell.angle_gamma   90.00
#
_symmetry.space_group_name_H-M   'P 1'
#
loop_
_entity.id
_entity.type
_entity.pdbx_description
1 polymer ?
#
loop_
_entity_poly.entity_id
_entity_poly.type
_entity_poly.pdbx_seq_one_letter_code
_entity_poly.pdbx_strand_id
1 'polypeptide(L)'
;KTIYWSDTGAHCIRAWDYDPDTQAMSRERVFAQFPQKPKDWAYGTASAQAYWGRPDGAAVDAQGNYYSAMYEGQRLAKFAPDGRCLAWLETPVQCPTMPCFGGADLRTLFITTSAHGRSAEELQALPHSGCIFAMRVDTPGQAVSFFKN
;
A
#
# COMPACT_ATOMS: atom_id res chain seq x y z
N LYS A 1 -12.46 -16.87 0.09
CA LYS A 1 -11.75 -15.62 -0.30
C LYS A 1 -10.88 -15.14 0.84
N THR A 2 -10.07 -14.09 0.61
CA THR A 2 -9.23 -13.47 1.66
C THR A 2 -9.64 -12.02 1.82
N ILE A 3 -9.79 -11.57 3.07
CA ILE A 3 -9.88 -10.16 3.44
C ILE A 3 -8.53 -9.75 4.02
N TYR A 4 -8.06 -8.58 3.62
CA TYR A 4 -6.87 -7.94 4.17
C TYR A 4 -7.25 -6.65 4.89
N TRP A 5 -6.53 -6.35 5.96
CA TRP A 5 -6.67 -5.11 6.71
C TRP A 5 -5.29 -4.56 7.05
N SER A 6 -5.01 -3.34 6.59
CA SER A 6 -3.83 -2.59 7.01
C SER A 6 -4.08 -1.97 8.39
N ASP A 7 -3.41 -2.50 9.41
CA ASP A 7 -3.35 -1.88 10.73
C ASP A 7 -2.13 -0.95 10.76
N THR A 8 -2.35 0.28 10.28
CA THR A 8 -1.29 1.29 10.12
C THR A 8 -0.61 1.62 11.45
N GLY A 9 -1.37 1.68 12.55
CA GLY A 9 -0.85 1.97 13.88
C GLY A 9 0.00 0.84 14.45
N ALA A 10 -0.38 -0.41 14.22
CA ALA A 10 0.38 -1.58 14.62
C ALA A 10 1.51 -1.94 13.65
N HIS A 11 1.65 -1.23 12.53
CA HIS A 11 2.62 -1.51 11.47
C HIS A 11 2.52 -2.94 10.93
N CYS A 12 1.30 -3.44 10.75
CA CYS A 12 1.10 -4.78 10.21
C CYS A 12 -0.07 -4.84 9.22
N ILE A 13 -0.06 -5.88 8.40
CA ILE A 13 -1.19 -6.27 7.57
C ILE A 13 -1.74 -7.56 8.14
N ARG A 14 -3.04 -7.59 8.45
CA ARG A 14 -3.75 -8.78 8.89
C ARG A 14 -4.54 -9.37 7.73
N ALA A 15 -4.77 -10.67 7.78
CA ALA A 15 -5.59 -11.36 6.80
C ALA A 15 -6.52 -12.37 7.48
N TRP A 16 -7.69 -12.57 6.88
CA TRP A 16 -8.69 -13.56 7.27
C TRP A 16 -9.14 -14.35 6.05
N ASP A 17 -9.54 -15.57 6.28
CA ASP A 17 -10.35 -16.28 5.31
C ASP A 17 -11.79 -15.77 5.41
N TYR A 18 -12.40 -15.52 4.27
CA TYR A 18 -13.75 -14.96 4.17
C TYR A 18 -14.65 -15.88 3.32
N ASP A 19 -15.75 -16.28 3.91
CA ASP A 19 -16.83 -16.99 3.22
C ASP A 19 -17.89 -15.96 2.77
N PRO A 20 -18.08 -15.72 1.46
CA PRO A 20 -19.05 -14.74 0.98
C PRO A 20 -20.52 -15.17 1.18
N ASP A 21 -20.79 -16.46 1.31
CA ASP A 21 -22.16 -16.97 1.46
C ASP A 21 -22.68 -16.80 2.88
N THR A 22 -21.82 -17.08 3.86
CA THR A 22 -22.14 -16.93 5.29
C THR A 22 -21.68 -15.60 5.88
N GLN A 23 -20.87 -14.82 5.13
CA GLN A 23 -20.22 -13.59 5.58
C GLN A 23 -19.27 -13.80 6.79
N ALA A 24 -18.89 -15.03 7.06
CA ALA A 24 -18.03 -15.38 8.17
C ALA A 24 -16.55 -15.07 7.86
N MET A 25 -15.86 -14.52 8.84
CA MET A 25 -14.41 -14.37 8.87
C MET A 25 -13.80 -15.42 9.80
N SER A 26 -12.71 -16.05 9.39
CA SER A 26 -12.01 -17.07 10.16
C SER A 26 -10.51 -17.04 9.90
N ARG A 27 -9.73 -17.78 10.69
CA ARG A 27 -8.29 -17.96 10.52
C ARG A 27 -7.53 -16.61 10.40
N GLU A 28 -7.75 -15.73 11.40
CA GLU A 28 -6.95 -14.50 11.52
C GLU A 28 -5.46 -14.83 11.54
N ARG A 29 -4.68 -14.05 10.79
CA ARG A 29 -3.22 -14.17 10.73
C ARG A 29 -2.56 -12.83 10.44
N VAL A 30 -1.34 -12.64 10.92
CA VAL A 30 -0.48 -11.57 10.45
C VAL A 30 0.05 -11.96 9.08
N PHE A 31 -0.34 -11.19 8.06
CA PHE A 31 0.11 -11.38 6.69
C PHE A 31 1.49 -10.80 6.44
N ALA A 32 1.75 -9.59 6.98
CA ALA A 32 3.05 -8.94 6.96
C ALA A 32 3.23 -8.06 8.19
N GLN A 33 4.45 -8.01 8.73
CA GLN A 33 4.83 -7.17 9.87
C GLN A 33 5.99 -6.26 9.47
N PHE A 34 5.95 -5.01 9.91
CA PHE A 34 6.96 -4.00 9.60
C PHE A 34 7.56 -3.41 10.87
N PRO A 35 8.82 -2.91 10.81
CA PRO A 35 9.43 -2.19 11.91
C PRO A 35 8.61 -0.94 12.30
N GLN A 36 8.59 -0.64 13.58
CA GLN A 36 7.97 0.58 14.08
C GLN A 36 8.71 1.82 13.58
N LYS A 37 7.97 2.92 13.39
CA LYS A 37 8.54 4.21 13.03
C LYS A 37 9.54 4.65 14.10
N PRO A 38 10.80 5.00 13.73
CA PRO A 38 11.77 5.56 14.68
C PRO A 38 11.22 6.82 15.36
N LYS A 39 11.50 6.99 16.65
CA LYS A 39 11.03 8.16 17.42
C LYS A 39 11.64 9.47 16.93
N ASP A 40 12.88 9.41 16.40
CA ASP A 40 13.64 10.52 15.84
C ASP A 40 13.44 10.66 14.31
N TRP A 41 12.44 10.00 13.75
CA TRP A 41 12.16 10.07 12.32
C TRP A 41 11.83 11.51 11.92
N ALA A 42 12.61 12.06 11.01
CA ALA A 42 12.33 13.30 10.32
C ALA A 42 12.80 13.19 8.86
N TYR A 43 12.14 13.89 7.94
CA TYR A 43 12.53 13.89 6.53
C TYR A 43 14.01 14.26 6.37
N GLY A 44 14.73 13.56 5.49
CA GLY A 44 16.15 13.78 5.22
C GLY A 44 17.14 13.16 6.22
N THR A 45 16.67 12.59 7.32
CA THR A 45 17.55 11.94 8.31
C THR A 45 17.90 10.50 7.94
N ALA A 46 18.96 9.95 8.54
CA ALA A 46 19.34 8.55 8.38
C ALA A 46 18.23 7.59 8.88
N SER A 47 17.53 7.95 9.95
CA SER A 47 16.39 7.18 10.47
C SER A 47 15.22 7.13 9.46
N ALA A 48 14.98 8.23 8.71
CA ALA A 48 13.98 8.24 7.64
C ALA A 48 14.40 7.36 6.45
N GLN A 49 15.67 7.33 6.09
CA GLN A 49 16.19 6.50 5.02
C GLN A 49 16.13 5.00 5.35
N ALA A 50 16.33 4.64 6.61
CA ALA A 50 16.25 3.27 7.10
C ALA A 50 14.79 2.78 7.31
N TYR A 51 13.83 3.70 7.42
CA TYR A 51 12.42 3.38 7.65
C TYR A 51 11.67 3.17 6.33
N TRP A 52 11.12 1.99 6.16
CA TRP A 52 10.46 1.60 4.90
C TRP A 52 8.97 1.91 4.88
N GLY A 53 8.48 2.63 5.90
CA GLY A 53 7.09 3.05 6.00
C GLY A 53 6.22 2.07 6.76
N ARG A 54 4.94 2.40 6.83
CA ARG A 54 3.88 1.59 7.44
C ARG A 54 2.75 1.36 6.44
N PRO A 55 2.05 0.22 6.53
CA PRO A 55 1.01 -0.11 5.55
C PRO A 55 -0.16 0.87 5.65
N ASP A 56 -0.65 1.32 4.50
CA ASP A 56 -1.82 2.16 4.34
C ASP A 56 -2.80 1.47 3.37
N GLY A 57 -3.32 2.14 2.36
CA GLY A 57 -4.22 1.55 1.40
C GLY A 57 -3.56 0.49 0.51
N ALA A 58 -4.39 -0.35 -0.10
CA ALA A 58 -3.91 -1.47 -0.89
C ALA A 58 -4.81 -1.86 -2.06
N ALA A 59 -4.25 -2.61 -3.00
CA ALA A 59 -4.96 -3.24 -4.11
C ALA A 59 -4.44 -4.65 -4.36
N VAL A 60 -5.24 -5.49 -5.02
CA VAL A 60 -4.89 -6.88 -5.36
C VAL A 60 -4.93 -7.07 -6.87
N ASP A 61 -3.90 -7.72 -7.43
CA ASP A 61 -3.86 -8.06 -8.85
C ASP A 61 -4.58 -9.38 -9.16
N ALA A 62 -4.71 -9.70 -10.45
CA ALA A 62 -5.41 -10.90 -10.92
C ALA A 62 -4.73 -12.22 -10.50
N GLN A 63 -3.47 -12.20 -10.09
CA GLN A 63 -2.74 -13.35 -9.55
C GLN A 63 -2.86 -13.44 -8.02
N GLY A 64 -3.59 -12.51 -7.37
CA GLY A 64 -3.76 -12.44 -5.93
C GLY A 64 -2.61 -11.75 -5.20
N ASN A 65 -1.66 -11.12 -5.93
CA ASN A 65 -0.61 -10.36 -5.26
C ASN A 65 -1.16 -9.07 -4.67
N TYR A 66 -0.76 -8.77 -3.45
CA TYR A 66 -1.21 -7.63 -2.66
C TYR A 66 -0.21 -6.49 -2.76
N TYR A 67 -0.67 -5.32 -3.19
CA TYR A 67 0.14 -4.09 -3.27
C TYR A 67 -0.27 -3.15 -2.13
N SER A 68 0.64 -2.91 -1.20
CA SER A 68 0.43 -1.99 -0.08
C SER A 68 1.16 -0.68 -0.30
N ALA A 69 0.47 0.44 -0.15
CA ALA A 69 1.14 1.73 0.01
C ALA A 69 1.88 1.74 1.36
N MET A 70 3.14 2.15 1.34
CA MET A 70 3.96 2.26 2.55
C MET A 70 4.10 3.74 2.91
N TYR A 71 3.15 4.23 3.72
CA TYR A 71 3.11 5.63 4.16
C TYR A 71 4.42 6.02 4.87
N GLU A 72 5.00 7.15 4.51
CA GLU A 72 6.33 7.61 4.93
C GLU A 72 7.50 6.72 4.49
N GLY A 73 7.24 5.73 3.62
CA GLY A 73 8.26 4.82 3.10
C GLY A 73 8.71 5.10 1.67
N GLN A 74 8.07 6.04 0.97
CA GLN A 74 8.37 6.40 -0.43
C GLN A 74 8.29 5.20 -1.39
N ARG A 75 7.37 4.25 -1.13
CA ARG A 75 7.26 3.01 -1.92
C ARG A 75 5.92 2.32 -1.78
N LEU A 76 5.68 1.37 -2.69
CA LEU A 76 4.72 0.30 -2.48
C LEU A 76 5.47 -1.00 -2.19
N ALA A 77 4.87 -1.87 -1.38
CA ALA A 77 5.30 -3.24 -1.19
C ALA A 77 4.37 -4.18 -1.98
N LYS A 78 4.93 -5.08 -2.79
CA LYS A 78 4.19 -6.13 -3.48
C LYS A 78 4.42 -7.46 -2.77
N PHE A 79 3.35 -8.15 -2.38
CA PHE A 79 3.38 -9.45 -1.71
C PHE A 79 2.69 -10.52 -2.52
N ALA A 80 3.23 -11.73 -2.51
CA ALA A 80 2.52 -12.93 -2.95
C ALA A 80 1.36 -13.26 -1.99
N PRO A 81 0.38 -14.11 -2.40
CA PRO A 81 -0.73 -14.53 -1.53
C PRO A 81 -0.30 -15.22 -0.23
N ASP A 82 0.90 -15.78 -0.18
CA ASP A 82 1.51 -16.41 1.00
C ASP A 82 2.18 -15.43 1.97
N GLY A 83 2.20 -14.11 1.66
CA GLY A 83 2.83 -13.06 2.47
C GLY A 83 4.30 -12.81 2.14
N ARG A 84 4.89 -13.53 1.22
CA ARG A 84 6.28 -13.31 0.80
C ARG A 84 6.38 -12.01 -0.02
N CYS A 85 7.27 -11.10 0.40
CA CYS A 85 7.53 -9.87 -0.34
C CYS A 85 8.20 -10.20 -1.69
N LEU A 86 7.57 -9.74 -2.77
CA LEU A 86 8.02 -9.96 -4.15
C LEU A 86 8.85 -8.79 -4.69
N ALA A 87 8.44 -7.57 -4.34
CA ALA A 87 9.07 -6.36 -4.85
C ALA A 87 8.77 -5.14 -3.98
N TRP A 88 9.65 -4.16 -4.06
CA TRP A 88 9.46 -2.80 -3.59
C TRP A 88 9.42 -1.88 -4.81
N LEU A 89 8.38 -1.07 -4.93
CA LEU A 89 8.18 -0.15 -6.04
C LEU A 89 8.29 1.27 -5.50
N GLU A 90 9.36 1.97 -5.86
CA GLU A 90 9.59 3.34 -5.41
C GLU A 90 8.54 4.31 -5.94
N THR A 91 8.18 5.30 -5.13
CA THR A 91 7.29 6.40 -5.50
C THR A 91 8.07 7.73 -5.49
N PRO A 92 7.69 8.70 -6.35
CA PRO A 92 8.38 9.99 -6.42
C PRO A 92 8.24 10.85 -5.16
N VAL A 93 7.37 10.46 -4.21
CA VAL A 93 7.06 11.22 -2.99
C VAL A 93 7.01 10.31 -1.77
N GLN A 94 7.19 10.91 -0.58
CA GLN A 94 7.35 10.20 0.69
C GLN A 94 6.12 9.39 1.13
N CYS A 95 4.91 9.90 0.85
CA CYS A 95 3.68 9.38 1.43
C CYS A 95 2.69 8.86 0.38
N PRO A 96 2.93 7.69 -0.26
CA PRO A 96 1.87 7.01 -0.99
C PRO A 96 0.77 6.56 -0.02
N THR A 97 -0.50 6.62 -0.44
CA THR A 97 -1.65 6.33 0.42
C THR A 97 -2.51 5.17 -0.07
N MET A 98 -2.81 5.10 -1.36
CA MET A 98 -3.68 4.06 -1.92
C MET A 98 -3.28 3.73 -3.36
N PRO A 99 -2.94 2.49 -3.69
CA PRO A 99 -2.89 2.01 -5.06
C PRO A 99 -4.28 1.58 -5.54
N CYS A 100 -4.56 1.77 -6.83
CA CYS A 100 -5.76 1.28 -7.48
C CYS A 100 -5.46 0.90 -8.92
N PHE A 101 -5.90 -0.28 -9.35
CA PHE A 101 -5.78 -0.69 -10.75
C PHE A 101 -6.88 -0.07 -11.59
N GLY A 102 -6.53 0.40 -12.79
CA GLY A 102 -7.45 1.01 -13.74
C GLY A 102 -6.93 0.94 -15.17
N GLY A 103 -7.58 1.72 -16.07
CA GLY A 103 -7.41 1.62 -17.49
C GLY A 103 -8.24 0.47 -18.08
N ALA A 104 -8.43 0.45 -19.40
CA ALA A 104 -9.28 -0.55 -20.07
C ALA A 104 -8.76 -1.99 -19.89
N ASP A 105 -7.47 -2.17 -19.72
CA ASP A 105 -6.80 -3.45 -19.53
C ASP A 105 -6.43 -3.74 -18.05
N LEU A 106 -6.83 -2.87 -17.11
CA LEU A 106 -6.50 -2.92 -15.68
C LEU A 106 -5.00 -3.01 -15.39
N ARG A 107 -4.14 -2.54 -16.32
CA ARG A 107 -2.67 -2.57 -16.18
C ARG A 107 -2.07 -1.21 -15.87
N THR A 108 -2.89 -0.24 -15.50
CA THR A 108 -2.44 1.05 -14.97
C THR A 108 -2.66 1.05 -13.47
N LEU A 109 -1.58 1.13 -12.70
CA LEU A 109 -1.65 1.28 -11.25
C LEU A 109 -1.62 2.77 -10.94
N PHE A 110 -2.74 3.32 -10.49
CA PHE A 110 -2.84 4.69 -9.98
C PHE A 110 -2.48 4.67 -8.49
N ILE A 111 -1.77 5.70 -8.04
CA ILE A 111 -1.27 5.80 -6.66
C ILE A 111 -1.61 7.20 -6.16
N THR A 112 -2.49 7.29 -5.18
CA THR A 112 -2.72 8.54 -4.46
C THR A 112 -1.63 8.79 -3.44
N THR A 113 -1.37 10.06 -3.13
CA THR A 113 -0.33 10.46 -2.18
C THR A 113 -0.82 11.57 -1.28
N SER A 114 -0.11 11.83 -0.18
CA SER A 114 -0.46 12.86 0.79
C SER A 114 0.66 13.90 0.94
N ALA A 115 0.26 15.18 1.00
CA ALA A 115 1.08 16.29 1.44
C ALA A 115 0.73 16.75 2.89
N HIS A 116 -0.33 16.16 3.48
CA HIS A 116 -0.83 16.57 4.78
C HIS A 116 0.17 16.26 5.91
N GLY A 117 0.44 17.29 6.75
CA GLY A 117 1.35 17.15 7.89
C GLY A 117 2.83 16.98 7.52
N ARG A 118 3.21 17.26 6.27
CA ARG A 118 4.62 17.20 5.83
C ARG A 118 5.33 18.51 6.10
N SER A 119 6.63 18.45 6.38
CA SER A 119 7.45 19.66 6.62
C SER A 119 7.59 20.49 5.34
N ALA A 120 7.84 21.79 5.50
CA ALA A 120 8.09 22.68 4.37
C ALA A 120 9.32 22.24 3.56
N GLU A 121 10.36 21.74 4.22
CA GLU A 121 11.56 21.18 3.60
C GLU A 121 11.23 19.96 2.71
N GLU A 122 10.43 19.02 3.22
CA GLU A 122 9.99 17.86 2.46
C GLU A 122 9.16 18.27 1.24
N LEU A 123 8.21 19.19 1.41
CA LEU A 123 7.36 19.66 0.31
C LEU A 123 8.14 20.44 -0.75
N GLN A 124 9.18 21.15 -0.36
CA GLN A 124 10.09 21.83 -1.30
C GLN A 124 10.93 20.82 -2.08
N ALA A 125 11.42 19.76 -1.43
CA ALA A 125 12.21 18.71 -2.07
C ALA A 125 11.35 17.78 -2.93
N LEU A 126 10.08 17.54 -2.54
CA LEU A 126 9.12 16.65 -3.18
C LEU A 126 7.84 17.41 -3.58
N PRO A 127 7.91 18.34 -4.55
CA PRO A 127 6.81 19.28 -4.86
C PRO A 127 5.55 18.60 -5.41
N HIS A 128 5.62 17.34 -5.81
CA HIS A 128 4.47 16.55 -6.27
C HIS A 128 3.78 15.76 -5.15
N SER A 129 4.13 15.99 -3.89
CA SER A 129 3.40 15.41 -2.75
C SER A 129 1.93 15.83 -2.78
N GLY A 130 1.02 14.87 -2.64
CA GLY A 130 -0.43 15.08 -2.78
C GLY A 130 -0.98 14.89 -4.21
N CYS A 131 -0.11 14.69 -5.21
CA CYS A 131 -0.55 14.33 -6.57
C CYS A 131 -0.96 12.85 -6.67
N ILE A 132 -1.62 12.51 -7.77
CA ILE A 132 -1.88 11.13 -8.19
C ILE A 132 -0.82 10.75 -9.22
N PHE A 133 -0.16 9.62 -9.00
CA PHE A 133 0.79 9.03 -9.95
C PHE A 133 0.15 7.84 -10.66
N ALA A 134 0.72 7.48 -11.80
CA ALA A 134 0.33 6.31 -12.56
C ALA A 134 1.57 5.58 -13.10
N MET A 135 1.55 4.26 -13.05
CA MET A 135 2.58 3.41 -13.63
C MET A 135 1.96 2.20 -14.35
N ARG A 136 2.66 1.68 -15.34
CA ARG A 136 2.25 0.43 -16.00
C ARG A 136 2.76 -0.77 -15.22
N VAL A 137 1.93 -1.82 -15.18
CA VAL A 137 2.25 -3.10 -14.52
C VAL A 137 1.98 -4.27 -15.45
N ASP A 138 2.75 -5.35 -15.28
CA ASP A 138 2.64 -6.54 -16.14
C ASP A 138 1.41 -7.40 -15.81
N THR A 139 1.03 -7.47 -14.53
CA THR A 139 -0.16 -8.21 -14.09
C THR A 139 -1.35 -7.25 -13.97
N PRO A 140 -2.49 -7.53 -14.63
CA PRO A 140 -3.67 -6.68 -14.49
C PRO A 140 -4.26 -6.78 -13.07
N GLY A 141 -4.96 -5.73 -12.65
CA GLY A 141 -5.75 -5.75 -11.43
C GLY A 141 -6.97 -6.66 -11.54
N GLN A 142 -7.60 -6.93 -10.40
CA GLN A 142 -8.93 -7.55 -10.38
C GLN A 142 -10.00 -6.53 -10.78
N ALA A 143 -11.00 -6.98 -11.52
CA ALA A 143 -12.15 -6.16 -11.82
C ALA A 143 -12.90 -5.79 -10.51
N VAL A 144 -13.30 -4.53 -10.42
CA VAL A 144 -14.07 -4.04 -9.27
C VAL A 144 -15.47 -4.65 -9.28
N SER A 145 -15.91 -5.16 -8.14
CA SER A 145 -17.30 -5.59 -7.96
C SER A 145 -18.19 -4.36 -7.80
N PHE A 146 -19.12 -4.17 -8.72
CA PHE A 146 -20.09 -3.09 -8.60
C PHE A 146 -21.20 -3.45 -7.63
N PHE A 147 -21.72 -2.45 -6.92
CA PHE A 147 -22.92 -2.58 -6.12
C PHE A 147 -24.11 -2.94 -7.05
N LYS A 148 -24.87 -3.94 -6.67
CA LYS A 148 -26.11 -4.33 -7.35
C LYS A 148 -27.28 -3.88 -6.51
N ASN A 149 -28.16 -3.07 -7.08
CA ASN A 149 -29.44 -2.73 -6.47
C ASN A 149 -30.38 -3.92 -6.49
#